data_d021e772927592eaed9224c461a17290
#
_entry.id   d021e772927592eaed9224c461a17290
#
_cell.length_a   1.000
_cell.length_b   1.000
_cell.length_c   1.000
_cell.angle_alpha   90.00
_cell.angle_beta   90.00
_cell.angle_gamma   90.00
#
_symmetry.space_group_name_H-M   'P 1'
#
loop_
_entity.id
_entity.type
_entity.pdbx_description
1 polymer ?
#
loop_
_entity_poly.entity_id
_entity_poly.type
_entity_poly.pdbx_seq_one_letter_code
_entity_poly.pdbx_strand_id
1 'polypeptide(L)'
;MDPLIIALIVAVFTLLVLFSGIPIAFGLSFVSIALLVTFEGFQMLDVFAETFFAGLNSFVLLSIPMFILMGMAVANSPAGKDLYTGLDRWLWRVPGGLVISNIGACSIFAALSGSSPATCAAIGTMGIPEMRKRGYSDQIATGTIAAGGTLGVLIPPSIVLIVYGIATGTSIGRLFLCGLVPGFMLAGMFAIWALIHSYFIDKDAAKALRNRVRPTLKEKLEVLPRILPFLAIIAGVLYVLYGGVATPSEASGVGAFLVFVLIAVVYKIYQPKKIWNIVKVSMKESVMIMFIIAASYLFAFTLSQLYVTQSLAQSMVDLSSNKWVVFILINIFLLIAGFFLPPVAVIVMTSAILLPVITTLGFDPYWFAIVFTINMEIGLITPPVGLNLYIIKGITPDVSLSEILKGSIPFMIIMALAIVILCIFPEIVTWLPDKIMGKALGY
;
A
#
# COMPACT_ATOMS: atom_id res chain seq x y z
N MET A 1 5.00 -38.46 3.99
CA MET A 1 5.74 -37.76 2.90
C MET A 1 6.60 -36.70 3.55
N ASP A 2 7.80 -36.42 3.01
CA ASP A 2 8.64 -35.35 3.58
C ASP A 2 7.90 -33.99 3.45
N PRO A 3 7.76 -33.19 4.53
CA PRO A 3 7.07 -31.91 4.49
C PRO A 3 7.66 -30.92 3.48
N LEU A 4 8.95 -31.00 3.16
CA LEU A 4 9.58 -30.19 2.12
C LEU A 4 9.13 -30.56 0.70
N ILE A 5 8.88 -31.86 0.46
CA ILE A 5 8.30 -32.31 -0.81
C ILE A 5 6.85 -31.81 -0.92
N ILE A 6 6.10 -31.87 0.17
CA ILE A 6 4.74 -31.32 0.23
C ILE A 6 4.79 -29.82 -0.03
N ALA A 7 5.74 -29.09 0.57
CA ALA A 7 5.93 -27.66 0.33
C ALA A 7 6.16 -27.33 -1.17
N LEU A 8 6.97 -28.13 -1.85
CA LEU A 8 7.20 -27.97 -3.28
C LEU A 8 5.92 -28.22 -4.10
N ILE A 9 5.17 -29.28 -3.76
CA ILE A 9 3.88 -29.58 -4.40
C ILE A 9 2.90 -28.42 -4.20
N VAL A 10 2.79 -27.93 -2.98
CA VAL A 10 1.95 -26.76 -2.64
C VAL A 10 2.35 -25.56 -3.47
N ALA A 11 3.63 -25.22 -3.51
CA ALA A 11 4.14 -24.05 -4.24
C ALA A 11 3.82 -24.16 -5.75
N VAL A 12 4.16 -25.29 -6.38
CA VAL A 12 3.91 -25.52 -7.81
C VAL A 12 2.41 -25.50 -8.11
N PHE A 13 1.61 -26.20 -7.31
CA PHE A 13 0.16 -26.28 -7.52
C PHE A 13 -0.50 -24.89 -7.34
N THR A 14 -0.11 -24.14 -6.30
CA THR A 14 -0.60 -22.78 -6.07
C THR A 14 -0.26 -21.86 -7.25
N LEU A 15 0.99 -21.90 -7.73
CA LEU A 15 1.40 -21.11 -8.88
C LEU A 15 0.62 -21.48 -10.15
N LEU A 16 0.46 -22.77 -10.46
CA LEU A 16 -0.31 -23.22 -11.62
C LEU A 16 -1.76 -22.73 -11.56
N VAL A 17 -2.41 -22.84 -10.39
CA VAL A 17 -3.79 -22.35 -10.21
C VAL A 17 -3.88 -20.84 -10.35
N LEU A 18 -2.96 -20.10 -9.76
CA LEU A 18 -2.98 -18.63 -9.84
C LEU A 18 -2.67 -18.12 -11.26
N PHE A 19 -1.74 -18.75 -11.97
CA PHE A 19 -1.44 -18.41 -13.37
C PHE A 19 -2.54 -18.85 -14.38
N SER A 20 -3.50 -19.68 -13.96
CA SER A 20 -4.66 -20.00 -14.79
C SER A 20 -5.64 -18.84 -14.96
N GLY A 21 -5.45 -17.72 -14.26
CA GLY A 21 -6.32 -16.55 -14.31
C GLY A 21 -7.53 -16.63 -13.38
N ILE A 22 -7.63 -17.65 -12.53
CA ILE A 22 -8.67 -17.75 -11.50
C ILE A 22 -8.46 -16.64 -10.47
N PRO A 23 -9.53 -15.94 -10.02
CA PRO A 23 -9.40 -14.96 -8.94
C PRO A 23 -8.75 -15.57 -7.70
N ILE A 24 -7.80 -14.83 -7.10
CA ILE A 24 -6.89 -15.31 -6.04
C ILE A 24 -7.61 -16.04 -4.91
N ALA A 25 -8.72 -15.48 -4.42
CA ALA A 25 -9.46 -16.07 -3.32
C ALA A 25 -10.03 -17.46 -3.67
N PHE A 26 -10.56 -17.63 -4.89
CA PHE A 26 -11.04 -18.94 -5.36
C PHE A 26 -9.88 -19.91 -5.59
N GLY A 27 -8.78 -19.41 -6.18
CA GLY A 27 -7.58 -20.23 -6.38
C GLY A 27 -7.01 -20.77 -5.08
N LEU A 28 -6.83 -19.90 -4.07
CA LEU A 28 -6.33 -20.33 -2.75
C LEU A 28 -7.29 -21.30 -2.05
N SER A 29 -8.60 -21.02 -2.09
CA SER A 29 -9.59 -21.93 -1.51
C SER A 29 -9.56 -23.30 -2.19
N PHE A 30 -9.48 -23.33 -3.51
CA PHE A 30 -9.40 -24.58 -4.29
C PHE A 30 -8.14 -25.38 -3.97
N VAL A 31 -6.97 -24.72 -3.95
CA VAL A 31 -5.70 -25.36 -3.58
C VAL A 31 -5.77 -25.93 -2.16
N SER A 32 -6.27 -25.16 -1.21
CA SER A 32 -6.38 -25.59 0.19
C SER A 32 -7.27 -26.81 0.34
N ILE A 33 -8.44 -26.81 -0.27
CA ILE A 33 -9.38 -27.94 -0.24
C ILE A 33 -8.74 -29.17 -0.90
N ALA A 34 -8.17 -29.02 -2.10
CA ALA A 34 -7.55 -30.11 -2.82
C ALA A 34 -6.42 -30.77 -2.04
N LEU A 35 -5.57 -29.96 -1.39
CA LEU A 35 -4.47 -30.48 -0.56
C LEU A 35 -4.98 -31.15 0.71
N LEU A 36 -5.92 -30.53 1.45
CA LEU A 36 -6.49 -31.13 2.66
C LEU A 36 -7.14 -32.47 2.36
N VAL A 37 -7.95 -32.54 1.31
CA VAL A 37 -8.62 -33.79 0.91
C VAL A 37 -7.61 -34.85 0.47
N THR A 38 -6.56 -34.46 -0.26
CA THR A 38 -5.57 -35.42 -0.78
C THR A 38 -4.68 -35.98 0.31
N PHE A 39 -4.26 -35.19 1.30
CA PHE A 39 -3.31 -35.61 2.32
C PHE A 39 -3.96 -36.07 3.63
N GLU A 40 -5.11 -35.45 4.01
CA GLU A 40 -5.77 -35.70 5.31
C GLU A 40 -7.15 -36.39 5.16
N GLY A 41 -7.69 -36.40 3.94
CA GLY A 41 -8.95 -37.07 3.63
C GLY A 41 -10.19 -36.16 3.68
N PHE A 42 -11.32 -36.71 3.23
CA PHE A 42 -12.58 -35.95 3.08
C PHE A 42 -13.15 -35.43 4.40
N GLN A 43 -12.80 -36.02 5.54
CA GLN A 43 -13.26 -35.56 6.87
C GLN A 43 -12.82 -34.13 7.18
N MET A 44 -11.73 -33.66 6.57
CA MET A 44 -11.24 -32.29 6.75
C MET A 44 -12.12 -31.22 6.09
N LEU A 45 -13.10 -31.61 5.27
CA LEU A 45 -14.07 -30.67 4.72
C LEU A 45 -14.99 -30.09 5.79
N ASP A 46 -15.21 -30.78 6.90
CA ASP A 46 -16.03 -30.28 8.01
C ASP A 46 -15.37 -29.05 8.69
N VAL A 47 -14.04 -29.02 8.71
CA VAL A 47 -13.25 -27.91 9.29
C VAL A 47 -13.18 -26.70 8.35
N PHE A 48 -13.45 -26.88 7.05
CA PHE A 48 -13.38 -25.83 6.05
C PHE A 48 -14.29 -24.64 6.39
N ALA A 49 -15.57 -24.90 6.63
CA ALA A 49 -16.54 -23.85 6.88
C ALA A 49 -16.24 -23.09 8.18
N GLU A 50 -15.80 -23.80 9.21
CA GLU A 50 -15.39 -23.21 10.49
C GLU A 50 -14.14 -22.34 10.34
N THR A 51 -13.10 -22.84 9.68
CA THR A 51 -11.85 -22.10 9.44
C THR A 51 -12.09 -20.87 8.58
N PHE A 52 -12.90 -21.00 7.54
CA PHE A 52 -13.25 -19.90 6.66
C PHE A 52 -14.06 -18.82 7.40
N PHE A 53 -15.02 -19.21 8.23
CA PHE A 53 -15.79 -18.31 9.08
C PHE A 53 -14.91 -17.66 10.15
N ALA A 54 -14.04 -18.42 10.81
CA ALA A 54 -13.12 -17.89 11.82
C ALA A 54 -12.21 -16.80 11.24
N GLY A 55 -11.75 -16.96 9.99
CA GLY A 55 -10.96 -15.96 9.27
C GLY A 55 -11.72 -14.63 9.02
N LEU A 56 -13.05 -14.64 9.06
CA LEU A 56 -13.90 -13.45 8.89
C LEU A 56 -14.51 -12.94 10.20
N ASN A 57 -14.54 -13.74 11.23
CA ASN A 57 -15.18 -13.41 12.51
C ASN A 57 -14.25 -12.59 13.42
N SER A 58 -13.87 -11.41 12.95
CA SER A 58 -13.06 -10.46 13.73
C SER A 58 -13.58 -9.05 13.56
N PHE A 59 -13.83 -8.37 14.68
CA PHE A 59 -14.30 -6.98 14.68
C PHE A 59 -13.29 -6.03 14.00
N VAL A 60 -12.00 -6.35 14.08
CA VAL A 60 -10.92 -5.54 13.46
C VAL A 60 -11.05 -5.51 11.93
N LEU A 61 -11.61 -6.56 11.32
CA LEU A 61 -11.84 -6.63 9.88
C LEU A 61 -12.79 -5.54 9.36
N LEU A 62 -13.70 -5.01 10.20
CA LEU A 62 -14.57 -3.90 9.83
C LEU A 62 -13.81 -2.63 9.47
N SER A 63 -12.56 -2.49 9.95
CA SER A 63 -11.72 -1.36 9.58
C SER A 63 -11.42 -1.31 8.07
N ILE A 64 -11.29 -2.46 7.41
CA ILE A 64 -10.97 -2.54 5.98
C ILE A 64 -12.09 -1.90 5.12
N PRO A 65 -13.35 -2.35 5.18
CA PRO A 65 -14.41 -1.74 4.37
C PRO A 65 -14.64 -0.26 4.72
N MET A 66 -14.46 0.14 5.98
CA MET A 66 -14.64 1.54 6.38
C MET A 66 -13.52 2.45 5.85
N PHE A 67 -12.26 2.04 5.91
CA PHE A 67 -11.16 2.80 5.29
C PHE A 67 -11.26 2.81 3.77
N ILE A 68 -11.65 1.70 3.13
CA ILE A 68 -11.92 1.67 1.68
C ILE A 68 -13.03 2.65 1.32
N LEU A 69 -14.12 2.65 2.08
CA LEU A 69 -15.25 3.55 1.87
C LEU A 69 -14.81 5.02 2.02
N MET A 70 -14.01 5.33 3.05
CA MET A 70 -13.42 6.65 3.27
C MET A 70 -12.55 7.07 2.07
N GLY A 71 -11.64 6.22 1.64
CA GLY A 71 -10.73 6.49 0.51
C GLY A 71 -11.49 6.67 -0.81
N MET A 72 -12.47 5.81 -1.09
CA MET A 72 -13.29 5.89 -2.30
C MET A 72 -14.19 7.12 -2.33
N ALA A 73 -14.68 7.58 -1.18
CA ALA A 73 -15.45 8.83 -1.09
C ALA A 73 -14.56 10.03 -1.46
N VAL A 74 -13.33 10.08 -0.99
CA VAL A 74 -12.35 11.12 -1.37
C VAL A 74 -11.96 11.00 -2.85
N ALA A 75 -11.67 9.79 -3.33
CA ALA A 75 -11.25 9.53 -4.71
C ALA A 75 -12.32 9.93 -5.75
N ASN A 76 -13.59 9.77 -5.41
CA ASN A 76 -14.71 10.15 -6.27
C ASN A 76 -15.19 11.60 -6.04
N SER A 77 -14.41 12.42 -5.34
CA SER A 77 -14.66 13.83 -5.09
C SER A 77 -13.59 14.71 -5.77
N PRO A 78 -13.81 16.02 -5.91
CA PRO A 78 -12.79 16.95 -6.40
C PRO A 78 -11.61 17.18 -5.44
N ALA A 79 -11.54 16.48 -4.31
CA ALA A 79 -10.51 16.66 -3.28
C ALA A 79 -9.07 16.51 -3.82
N GLY A 80 -8.82 15.54 -4.68
CA GLY A 80 -7.51 15.38 -5.33
C GLY A 80 -7.09 16.60 -6.13
N LYS A 81 -8.04 17.23 -6.83
CA LYS A 81 -7.82 18.47 -7.58
C LYS A 81 -7.48 19.65 -6.68
N ASP A 82 -8.19 19.78 -5.59
CA ASP A 82 -7.96 20.90 -4.66
C ASP A 82 -6.62 20.73 -3.94
N LEU A 83 -6.27 19.50 -3.54
CA LEU A 83 -4.96 19.16 -2.96
C LEU A 83 -3.82 19.51 -3.93
N TYR A 84 -3.91 19.05 -5.17
CA TYR A 84 -2.92 19.34 -6.20
C TYR A 84 -2.78 20.84 -6.44
N THR A 85 -3.90 21.54 -6.65
CA THR A 85 -3.92 23.00 -6.92
C THR A 85 -3.35 23.78 -5.74
N GLY A 86 -3.67 23.37 -4.52
CA GLY A 86 -3.14 23.98 -3.31
C GLY A 86 -1.62 23.88 -3.23
N LEU A 87 -1.11 22.66 -3.34
CA LEU A 87 0.34 22.44 -3.28
C LEU A 87 1.09 23.15 -4.41
N ASP A 88 0.56 23.13 -5.63
CA ASP A 88 1.14 23.87 -6.76
C ASP A 88 1.22 25.37 -6.50
N ARG A 89 0.18 25.98 -5.90
CA ARG A 89 0.19 27.41 -5.54
C ARG A 89 1.17 27.74 -4.41
N TRP A 90 1.38 26.81 -3.45
CA TRP A 90 2.32 27.04 -2.35
C TRP A 90 3.77 26.78 -2.77
N LEU A 91 4.03 25.80 -3.63
CA LEU A 91 5.36 25.40 -4.10
C LEU A 91 5.78 26.09 -5.40
N TRP A 92 5.11 27.16 -5.81
CA TRP A 92 5.33 27.83 -7.10
C TRP A 92 6.78 28.31 -7.32
N ARG A 93 7.55 28.60 -6.25
CA ARG A 93 8.95 29.05 -6.30
C ARG A 93 9.97 27.92 -6.36
N VAL A 94 9.57 26.72 -6.03
CA VAL A 94 10.50 25.59 -5.89
C VAL A 94 10.85 25.06 -7.28
N PRO A 95 12.13 24.94 -7.65
CA PRO A 95 12.53 24.20 -8.85
C PRO A 95 11.95 22.78 -8.80
N GLY A 96 11.35 22.30 -9.90
CA GLY A 96 10.62 21.03 -9.85
C GLY A 96 9.34 21.06 -9.00
N GLY A 97 8.84 22.26 -8.66
CA GLY A 97 7.70 22.44 -7.76
C GLY A 97 6.45 21.65 -8.15
N LEU A 98 6.23 21.39 -9.45
CA LEU A 98 5.13 20.52 -9.91
C LEU A 98 5.35 19.06 -9.56
N VAL A 99 6.56 18.57 -9.74
CA VAL A 99 6.91 17.19 -9.40
C VAL A 99 6.77 16.99 -7.89
N ILE A 100 7.27 17.94 -7.10
CA ILE A 100 7.13 17.92 -5.63
C ILE A 100 5.66 18.08 -5.22
N SER A 101 4.88 18.91 -5.92
CA SER A 101 3.44 19.05 -5.68
C SER A 101 2.70 17.74 -5.94
N ASN A 102 3.07 16.99 -6.98
CA ASN A 102 2.53 15.67 -7.24
C ASN A 102 2.86 14.68 -6.12
N ILE A 103 4.13 14.62 -5.68
CA ILE A 103 4.55 13.75 -4.57
C ILE A 103 3.81 14.14 -3.29
N GLY A 104 3.74 15.42 -2.97
CA GLY A 104 3.02 15.93 -1.81
C GLY A 104 1.50 15.64 -1.89
N ALA A 105 0.89 15.87 -3.06
CA ALA A 105 -0.51 15.56 -3.27
C ALA A 105 -0.78 14.05 -3.15
N CYS A 106 0.08 13.22 -3.72
CA CYS A 106 0.02 11.77 -3.55
C CYS A 106 0.17 11.39 -2.07
N SER A 107 1.11 11.97 -1.33
CA SER A 107 1.32 11.68 0.10
C SER A 107 0.09 12.00 0.97
N ILE A 108 -0.52 13.17 0.74
CA ILE A 108 -1.73 13.58 1.48
C ILE A 108 -2.93 12.73 1.05
N PHE A 109 -3.10 12.53 -0.26
CA PHE A 109 -4.18 11.70 -0.77
C PHE A 109 -4.03 10.23 -0.34
N ALA A 110 -2.81 9.76 -0.27
CA ALA A 110 -2.43 8.46 0.24
C ALA A 110 -2.99 8.20 1.65
N ALA A 111 -2.77 9.17 2.55
CA ALA A 111 -3.28 9.13 3.92
C ALA A 111 -4.82 9.15 4.02
N LEU A 112 -5.53 9.45 2.94
CA LEU A 112 -7.00 9.38 2.87
C LEU A 112 -7.49 8.08 2.23
N SER A 113 -6.79 7.61 1.20
CA SER A 113 -7.22 6.47 0.40
C SER A 113 -6.69 5.13 0.89
N GLY A 114 -5.51 5.11 1.53
CA GLY A 114 -4.83 3.89 1.94
C GLY A 114 -4.48 2.93 0.79
N SER A 115 -4.54 3.42 -0.46
CA SER A 115 -4.44 2.61 -1.67
C SER A 115 -3.54 3.26 -2.71
N SER A 116 -2.52 2.53 -3.16
CA SER A 116 -1.58 2.97 -4.20
C SER A 116 -2.27 3.18 -5.56
N PRO A 117 -3.08 2.23 -6.07
CA PRO A 117 -3.84 2.39 -7.31
C PRO A 117 -4.79 3.58 -7.29
N ALA A 118 -5.54 3.77 -6.21
CA ALA A 118 -6.49 4.88 -6.07
C ALA A 118 -5.78 6.23 -6.07
N THR A 119 -4.64 6.32 -5.40
CA THR A 119 -3.79 7.53 -5.38
C THR A 119 -3.26 7.85 -6.78
N CYS A 120 -2.73 6.87 -7.51
CA CYS A 120 -2.28 7.03 -8.89
C CYS A 120 -3.41 7.53 -9.79
N ALA A 121 -4.59 6.94 -9.70
CA ALA A 121 -5.74 7.32 -10.50
C ALA A 121 -6.20 8.76 -10.22
N ALA A 122 -6.39 9.10 -8.95
CA ALA A 122 -6.91 10.40 -8.54
C ALA A 122 -5.95 11.55 -8.86
N ILE A 123 -4.69 11.43 -8.48
CA ILE A 123 -3.71 12.50 -8.69
C ILE A 123 -3.17 12.51 -10.12
N GLY A 124 -3.02 11.32 -10.75
CA GLY A 124 -2.52 11.19 -12.11
C GLY A 124 -3.39 11.86 -13.16
N THR A 125 -4.72 11.77 -13.04
CA THR A 125 -5.67 12.42 -13.97
C THR A 125 -5.51 13.93 -14.05
N MET A 126 -4.93 14.56 -13.04
CA MET A 126 -4.70 15.99 -12.97
C MET A 126 -3.23 16.37 -13.10
N GLY A 127 -2.37 15.66 -12.38
CA GLY A 127 -0.95 15.98 -12.32
C GLY A 127 -0.24 15.77 -13.65
N ILE A 128 -0.50 14.68 -14.35
CA ILE A 128 0.16 14.35 -15.63
C ILE A 128 -0.17 15.40 -16.70
N PRO A 129 -1.46 15.71 -17.01
CA PRO A 129 -1.77 16.72 -18.00
C PRO A 129 -1.21 18.11 -17.68
N GLU A 130 -1.19 18.48 -16.40
CA GLU A 130 -0.68 19.78 -15.98
C GLU A 130 0.85 19.86 -16.11
N MET A 131 1.58 18.78 -15.81
CA MET A 131 3.02 18.71 -16.06
C MET A 131 3.34 18.80 -17.55
N ARG A 132 2.62 18.03 -18.39
CA ARG A 132 2.78 18.05 -19.85
C ARG A 132 2.54 19.45 -20.46
N LYS A 133 1.48 20.15 -20.01
CA LYS A 133 1.22 21.53 -20.43
C LYS A 133 2.36 22.48 -20.11
N ARG A 134 3.14 22.20 -19.08
CA ARG A 134 4.27 23.00 -18.66
C ARG A 134 5.62 22.50 -19.18
N GLY A 135 5.61 21.58 -20.15
CA GLY A 135 6.80 21.14 -20.87
C GLY A 135 7.63 20.07 -20.17
N TYR A 136 7.09 19.45 -19.11
CA TYR A 136 7.75 18.28 -18.51
C TYR A 136 7.60 17.06 -19.45
N SER A 137 8.66 16.24 -19.50
CA SER A 137 8.62 15.01 -20.28
C SER A 137 7.59 14.02 -19.74
N ASP A 138 7.05 13.18 -20.63
CA ASP A 138 6.09 12.13 -20.27
C ASP A 138 6.66 11.16 -19.25
N GLN A 139 7.97 10.89 -19.31
CA GLN A 139 8.66 10.00 -18.38
C GLN A 139 8.59 10.53 -16.94
N ILE A 140 8.97 11.80 -16.71
CA ILE A 140 8.95 12.36 -15.35
C ILE A 140 7.50 12.57 -14.85
N ALA A 141 6.59 13.00 -15.74
CA ALA A 141 5.20 13.22 -15.40
C ALA A 141 4.52 11.92 -14.94
N THR A 142 4.70 10.84 -15.70
CA THR A 142 4.08 9.54 -15.40
C THR A 142 4.81 8.80 -14.28
N GLY A 143 6.15 8.79 -14.31
CA GLY A 143 6.97 8.11 -13.29
C GLY A 143 6.78 8.69 -11.88
N THR A 144 6.63 10.02 -11.78
CA THR A 144 6.37 10.68 -10.48
C THR A 144 5.02 10.25 -9.89
N ILE A 145 4.00 10.08 -10.73
CA ILE A 145 2.68 9.63 -10.27
C ILE A 145 2.72 8.15 -9.92
N ALA A 146 3.41 7.31 -10.72
CA ALA A 146 3.60 5.91 -10.41
C ALA A 146 4.23 5.72 -9.01
N ALA A 147 5.32 6.44 -8.76
CA ALA A 147 6.04 6.41 -7.49
C ALA A 147 5.26 7.10 -6.36
N GLY A 148 4.67 8.28 -6.62
CA GLY A 148 3.87 9.00 -5.62
C GLY A 148 2.69 8.16 -5.13
N GLY A 149 2.08 7.38 -6.02
CA GLY A 149 1.02 6.44 -5.66
C GLY A 149 1.46 5.40 -4.62
N THR A 150 2.70 4.92 -4.69
CA THR A 150 3.21 3.91 -3.75
C THR A 150 3.22 4.40 -2.31
N LEU A 151 3.30 5.70 -2.06
CA LEU A 151 3.17 6.28 -0.73
C LEU A 151 1.79 6.00 -0.10
N GLY A 152 0.77 5.67 -0.93
CA GLY A 152 -0.59 5.37 -0.50
C GLY A 152 -0.75 4.13 0.37
N VAL A 153 0.25 3.26 0.37
CA VAL A 153 0.23 2.05 1.19
C VAL A 153 1.11 2.20 2.43
N LEU A 154 2.11 3.08 2.37
CA LEU A 154 3.06 3.26 3.47
C LEU A 154 2.60 4.32 4.48
N ILE A 155 2.02 5.43 3.99
CA ILE A 155 1.53 6.52 4.86
C ILE A 155 0.15 6.16 5.41
N PRO A 156 -0.02 6.08 6.76
CA PRO A 156 -1.28 5.67 7.37
C PRO A 156 -2.44 6.68 7.18
N PRO A 157 -3.70 6.18 7.21
CA PRO A 157 -4.09 4.77 7.34
C PRO A 157 -3.87 3.96 6.06
N SER A 158 -3.34 2.75 6.20
CA SER A 158 -2.97 1.87 5.09
C SER A 158 -3.73 0.54 5.18
N ILE A 159 -4.43 0.17 4.10
CA ILE A 159 -5.15 -1.09 4.00
C ILE A 159 -4.18 -2.28 4.09
N VAL A 160 -3.01 -2.16 3.50
CA VAL A 160 -1.97 -3.21 3.48
C VAL A 160 -1.42 -3.46 4.87
N LEU A 161 -1.13 -2.40 5.65
CA LEU A 161 -0.69 -2.53 7.04
C LEU A 161 -1.78 -3.09 7.95
N ILE A 162 -3.07 -2.77 7.69
CA ILE A 162 -4.19 -3.39 8.41
C ILE A 162 -4.21 -4.89 8.15
N VAL A 163 -4.12 -5.28 6.88
CA VAL A 163 -4.13 -6.69 6.48
C VAL A 163 -2.93 -7.44 7.05
N TYR A 164 -1.74 -6.82 7.02
CA TYR A 164 -0.56 -7.38 7.68
C TYR A 164 -0.80 -7.59 9.18
N GLY A 165 -1.33 -6.57 9.87
CA GLY A 165 -1.64 -6.64 11.29
C GLY A 165 -2.61 -7.78 11.64
N ILE A 166 -3.65 -7.95 10.83
CA ILE A 166 -4.63 -9.04 11.00
C ILE A 166 -3.98 -10.41 10.73
N ALA A 167 -3.23 -10.54 9.63
CA ALA A 167 -2.61 -11.81 9.24
C ALA A 167 -1.51 -12.27 10.21
N THR A 168 -0.85 -11.33 10.90
CA THR A 168 0.26 -11.61 11.82
C THR A 168 -0.11 -11.49 13.30
N GLY A 169 -1.33 -11.01 13.62
CA GLY A 169 -1.74 -10.73 15.00
C GLY A 169 -1.00 -9.53 15.63
N THR A 170 -0.36 -8.68 14.82
CA THR A 170 0.37 -7.51 15.32
C THR A 170 -0.55 -6.27 15.45
N SER A 171 -0.19 -5.33 16.32
CA SER A 171 -0.99 -4.12 16.57
C SER A 171 -1.03 -3.20 15.34
N ILE A 172 -2.23 -2.98 14.79
CA ILE A 172 -2.44 -2.09 13.63
C ILE A 172 -2.06 -0.64 13.97
N GLY A 173 -2.42 -0.16 15.18
CA GLY A 173 -2.03 1.19 15.61
C GLY A 173 -0.51 1.36 15.63
N ARG A 174 0.23 0.36 16.13
CA ARG A 174 1.69 0.37 16.13
C ARG A 174 2.24 0.30 14.70
N LEU A 175 1.69 -0.53 13.82
CA LEU A 175 2.07 -0.60 12.41
C LEU A 175 1.90 0.76 11.70
N PHE A 176 0.84 1.47 11.98
CA PHE A 176 0.61 2.80 11.43
C PHE A 176 1.69 3.81 11.88
N LEU A 177 2.08 3.77 13.15
CA LEU A 177 3.21 4.59 13.63
C LEU A 177 4.53 4.20 12.95
N CYS A 178 4.76 2.90 12.74
CA CYS A 178 5.93 2.39 12.03
C CYS A 178 6.00 2.89 10.58
N GLY A 179 4.86 3.06 9.89
CA GLY A 179 4.79 3.53 8.51
C GLY A 179 5.01 5.04 8.34
N LEU A 180 4.80 5.84 9.39
CA LEU A 180 4.82 7.30 9.31
C LEU A 180 6.20 7.86 8.95
N VAL A 181 7.21 7.55 9.74
CA VAL A 181 8.58 8.08 9.54
C VAL A 181 9.19 7.57 8.23
N PRO A 182 9.15 6.25 7.91
CA PRO A 182 9.60 5.76 6.62
C PRO A 182 8.81 6.33 5.43
N GLY A 183 7.51 6.54 5.58
CA GLY A 183 6.67 7.15 4.54
C GLY A 183 7.10 8.58 4.21
N PHE A 184 7.33 9.42 5.22
CA PHE A 184 7.86 10.76 5.01
C PHE A 184 9.31 10.75 4.53
N MET A 185 10.15 9.82 4.99
CA MET A 185 11.51 9.62 4.48
C MET A 185 11.47 9.34 2.97
N LEU A 186 10.64 8.39 2.54
CA LEU A 186 10.52 8.02 1.14
C LEU A 186 9.96 9.18 0.29
N ALA A 187 8.94 9.88 0.76
CA ALA A 187 8.42 11.07 0.11
C ALA A 187 9.50 12.17 -0.04
N GLY A 188 10.33 12.37 1.00
CA GLY A 188 11.48 13.26 0.97
C GLY A 188 12.54 12.85 -0.04
N MET A 189 12.87 11.55 -0.11
CA MET A 189 13.82 11.00 -1.10
C MET A 189 13.30 11.20 -2.53
N PHE A 190 12.02 10.98 -2.76
CA PHE A 190 11.37 11.26 -4.05
C PHE A 190 11.41 12.75 -4.40
N ALA A 191 11.14 13.62 -3.43
CA ALA A 191 11.21 15.06 -3.63
C ALA A 191 12.64 15.54 -3.92
N ILE A 192 13.65 15.00 -3.24
CA ILE A 192 15.07 15.29 -3.52
C ILE A 192 15.44 14.86 -4.94
N TRP A 193 15.03 13.66 -5.35
CA TRP A 193 15.23 13.23 -6.74
C TRP A 193 14.55 14.15 -7.73
N ALA A 194 13.32 14.57 -7.46
CA ALA A 194 12.59 15.50 -8.30
C ALA A 194 13.33 16.84 -8.46
N LEU A 195 13.92 17.36 -7.39
CA LEU A 195 14.77 18.56 -7.42
C LEU A 195 16.01 18.34 -8.27
N ILE A 196 16.74 17.26 -8.06
CA ILE A 196 17.95 16.91 -8.82
C ILE A 196 17.62 16.79 -10.31
N HIS A 197 16.55 16.02 -10.65
CA HIS A 197 16.13 15.84 -12.02
C HIS A 197 15.78 17.18 -12.70
N SER A 198 14.99 18.01 -12.02
CA SER A 198 14.54 19.30 -12.58
C SER A 198 15.67 20.33 -12.71
N TYR A 199 16.70 20.24 -11.88
CA TYR A 199 17.82 21.20 -11.90
C TYR A 199 18.92 20.80 -12.88
N PHE A 200 19.23 19.51 -12.96
CA PHE A 200 20.41 19.04 -13.71
C PHE A 200 20.05 18.37 -15.05
N ILE A 201 18.89 17.71 -15.14
CA ILE A 201 18.52 16.88 -16.30
C ILE A 201 17.54 17.62 -17.20
N ASP A 202 16.48 18.20 -16.64
CA ASP A 202 15.39 18.86 -17.40
C ASP A 202 15.52 20.39 -17.33
N LYS A 203 16.40 20.91 -18.19
CA LYS A 203 16.65 22.38 -18.29
C LYS A 203 15.42 23.16 -18.77
N ASP A 204 14.47 22.53 -19.44
CA ASP A 204 13.25 23.17 -19.93
C ASP A 204 12.22 23.31 -18.78
N ALA A 205 12.21 22.39 -17.83
CA ALA A 205 11.47 22.56 -16.58
C ALA A 205 11.95 23.78 -15.77
N ALA A 206 13.25 24.06 -15.77
CA ALA A 206 13.82 25.24 -15.14
C ALA A 206 13.44 26.56 -15.87
N LYS A 207 13.29 26.53 -17.21
CA LYS A 207 12.80 27.68 -18.00
C LYS A 207 11.31 27.92 -17.79
N ALA A 208 10.50 26.85 -17.67
CA ALA A 208 9.07 26.96 -17.39
C ALA A 208 8.77 27.68 -16.06
N LEU A 209 9.68 27.58 -15.08
CA LEU A 209 9.60 28.34 -13.82
C LEU A 209 9.71 29.85 -14.00
N ARG A 210 10.54 30.31 -14.93
CA ARG A 210 10.75 31.74 -15.17
C ARG A 210 9.49 32.45 -15.67
N ASN A 211 8.60 31.74 -16.34
CA ASN A 211 7.36 32.30 -16.93
C ASN A 211 6.13 32.09 -16.05
N ARG A 212 6.30 31.59 -14.82
CA ARG A 212 5.17 31.39 -13.89
C ARG A 212 4.65 32.69 -13.32
N VAL A 213 3.36 32.92 -13.46
CA VAL A 213 2.67 33.99 -12.77
C VAL A 213 2.66 33.73 -11.27
N ARG A 214 3.08 34.68 -10.48
CA ARG A 214 3.09 34.57 -9.02
C ARG A 214 1.66 34.48 -8.49
N PRO A 215 1.25 33.37 -7.83
CA PRO A 215 -0.06 33.34 -7.22
C PRO A 215 -0.16 34.35 -6.09
N THR A 216 -1.27 35.05 -6.04
CA THR A 216 -1.58 36.01 -4.99
C THR A 216 -1.80 35.32 -3.66
N LEU A 217 -1.62 36.01 -2.55
CA LEU A 217 -1.91 35.46 -1.23
C LEU A 217 -3.38 35.02 -1.11
N LYS A 218 -4.29 35.75 -1.75
CA LYS A 218 -5.71 35.41 -1.81
C LYS A 218 -5.93 34.05 -2.49
N GLU A 219 -5.33 33.83 -3.64
CA GLU A 219 -5.42 32.54 -4.35
C GLU A 219 -4.84 31.36 -3.55
N LYS A 220 -3.76 31.60 -2.78
CA LYS A 220 -3.19 30.56 -1.89
C LYS A 220 -4.13 30.21 -0.74
N LEU A 221 -4.76 31.21 -0.13
CA LEU A 221 -5.66 31.04 0.99
C LEU A 221 -7.03 30.47 0.57
N GLU A 222 -7.47 30.73 -0.66
CA GLU A 222 -8.77 30.27 -1.19
C GLU A 222 -8.91 28.76 -1.23
N VAL A 223 -7.80 28.02 -1.36
CA VAL A 223 -7.80 26.55 -1.43
C VAL A 223 -7.76 25.92 -0.04
N LEU A 224 -7.23 26.63 0.97
CA LEU A 224 -7.09 26.09 2.33
C LEU A 224 -8.40 25.57 2.96
N PRO A 225 -9.54 26.29 2.87
CA PRO A 225 -10.80 25.81 3.44
C PRO A 225 -11.30 24.50 2.87
N ARG A 226 -10.82 24.11 1.67
CA ARG A 226 -11.18 22.84 1.02
C ARG A 226 -10.24 21.71 1.38
N ILE A 227 -8.99 22.00 1.74
CA ILE A 227 -7.95 21.01 2.08
C ILE A 227 -7.90 20.75 3.58
N LEU A 228 -7.94 21.81 4.40
CA LEU A 228 -7.81 21.70 5.85
C LEU A 228 -8.77 20.72 6.51
N PRO A 229 -10.06 20.64 6.12
CA PRO A 229 -10.97 19.66 6.74
C PRO A 229 -10.54 18.20 6.50
N PHE A 230 -9.98 17.88 5.32
CA PHE A 230 -9.44 16.54 5.07
C PHE A 230 -8.22 16.25 5.93
N LEU A 231 -7.30 17.21 6.05
CA LEU A 231 -6.13 17.08 6.92
C LEU A 231 -6.55 16.95 8.39
N ALA A 232 -7.59 17.67 8.81
CA ALA A 232 -8.14 17.55 10.16
C ALA A 232 -8.74 16.17 10.43
N ILE A 233 -9.43 15.57 9.45
CA ILE A 233 -9.97 14.21 9.58
C ILE A 233 -8.81 13.21 9.72
N ILE A 234 -7.77 13.29 8.85
CA ILE A 234 -6.58 12.43 8.95
C ILE A 234 -5.94 12.57 10.33
N ALA A 235 -5.64 13.80 10.73
CA ALA A 235 -5.01 14.08 12.02
C ALA A 235 -5.88 13.58 13.19
N GLY A 236 -7.20 13.75 13.11
CA GLY A 236 -8.16 13.26 14.10
C GLY A 236 -8.19 11.72 14.19
N VAL A 237 -8.25 11.04 13.06
CA VAL A 237 -8.21 9.56 13.00
C VAL A 237 -6.90 9.04 13.61
N LEU A 238 -5.77 9.62 13.24
CA LEU A 238 -4.47 9.23 13.77
C LEU A 238 -4.36 9.54 15.28
N TYR A 239 -4.86 10.70 15.70
CA TYR A 239 -4.85 11.11 17.12
C TYR A 239 -5.63 10.12 18.00
N VAL A 240 -6.85 9.75 17.61
CA VAL A 240 -7.67 8.82 18.42
C VAL A 240 -7.10 7.40 18.43
N LEU A 241 -6.48 6.97 17.32
CA LEU A 241 -5.79 5.67 17.22
C LEU A 241 -4.56 5.62 18.12
N TYR A 242 -3.70 6.64 18.07
CA TYR A 242 -2.44 6.67 18.80
C TYR A 242 -2.64 7.00 20.27
N GLY A 243 -3.67 7.77 20.58
CA GLY A 243 -4.09 8.05 21.97
C GLY A 243 -4.78 6.88 22.64
N GLY A 244 -5.04 5.78 21.94
CA GLY A 244 -5.77 4.63 22.49
C GLY A 244 -7.24 4.94 22.81
N VAL A 245 -7.78 6.02 22.24
CA VAL A 245 -9.16 6.47 22.47
C VAL A 245 -10.16 5.62 21.69
N ALA A 246 -9.77 5.16 20.50
CA ALA A 246 -10.60 4.35 19.63
C ALA A 246 -9.79 3.21 18.98
N THR A 247 -10.47 2.11 18.72
CA THR A 247 -9.96 1.00 17.92
C THR A 247 -9.87 1.38 16.44
N PRO A 248 -9.09 0.64 15.61
CA PRO A 248 -9.05 0.88 14.16
C PRO A 248 -10.43 0.83 13.50
N SER A 249 -11.32 -0.05 13.94
CA SER A 249 -12.68 -0.17 13.42
C SER A 249 -13.55 1.04 13.75
N GLU A 250 -13.49 1.53 14.98
CA GLU A 250 -14.22 2.72 15.41
C GLU A 250 -13.71 3.97 14.70
N ALA A 251 -12.37 4.16 14.68
CA ALA A 251 -11.74 5.30 14.04
C ALA A 251 -12.05 5.35 12.52
N SER A 252 -12.04 4.19 11.85
CA SER A 252 -12.38 4.10 10.43
C SER A 252 -13.84 4.41 10.13
N GLY A 253 -14.76 3.93 10.98
CA GLY A 253 -16.19 4.22 10.86
C GLY A 253 -16.50 5.72 11.02
N VAL A 254 -15.93 6.35 12.06
CA VAL A 254 -16.05 7.80 12.27
C VAL A 254 -15.38 8.57 11.13
N GLY A 255 -14.19 8.16 10.69
CA GLY A 255 -13.48 8.78 9.58
C GLY A 255 -14.29 8.73 8.28
N ALA A 256 -14.86 7.58 7.94
CA ALA A 256 -15.73 7.42 6.78
C ALA A 256 -16.96 8.33 6.86
N PHE A 257 -17.64 8.35 8.00
CA PHE A 257 -18.79 9.23 8.22
C PHE A 257 -18.43 10.71 8.04
N LEU A 258 -17.34 11.16 8.67
CA LEU A 258 -16.88 12.56 8.55
C LEU A 258 -16.51 12.93 7.12
N VAL A 259 -15.89 12.02 6.36
CA VAL A 259 -15.59 12.26 4.93
C VAL A 259 -16.88 12.38 4.11
N PHE A 260 -17.89 11.54 4.36
CA PHE A 260 -19.18 11.68 3.66
C PHE A 260 -19.85 13.01 3.97
N VAL A 261 -19.86 13.44 5.23
CA VAL A 261 -20.35 14.78 5.62
C VAL A 261 -19.57 15.86 4.90
N LEU A 262 -18.23 15.72 4.85
CA LEU A 262 -17.37 16.70 4.21
C LEU A 262 -17.63 16.84 2.70
N ILE A 263 -17.73 15.71 1.97
CA ILE A 263 -18.00 15.75 0.52
C ILE A 263 -19.42 16.26 0.22
N ALA A 264 -20.36 16.01 1.11
CA ALA A 264 -21.72 16.56 0.98
C ALA A 264 -21.74 18.08 1.18
N VAL A 265 -21.05 18.60 2.21
CA VAL A 265 -21.04 20.01 2.57
C VAL A 265 -20.16 20.82 1.62
N VAL A 266 -18.91 20.40 1.40
CA VAL A 266 -17.91 21.15 0.63
C VAL A 266 -18.14 21.01 -0.88
N TYR A 267 -18.38 19.77 -1.34
CA TYR A 267 -18.50 19.47 -2.78
C TYR A 267 -19.95 19.28 -3.26
N LYS A 268 -20.90 19.41 -2.34
CA LYS A 268 -22.33 19.23 -2.64
C LYS A 268 -22.65 17.88 -3.30
N ILE A 269 -21.90 16.85 -2.89
CA ILE A 269 -22.12 15.48 -3.35
C ILE A 269 -23.10 14.79 -2.41
N TYR A 270 -24.38 15.07 -2.61
CA TYR A 270 -25.51 14.47 -1.86
C TYR A 270 -26.50 13.72 -2.77
N GLN A 271 -26.18 13.58 -4.07
CA GLN A 271 -27.04 12.88 -5.02
C GLN A 271 -27.03 11.38 -4.71
N PRO A 272 -28.21 10.73 -4.47
CA PRO A 272 -28.25 9.32 -4.07
C PRO A 272 -27.54 8.38 -5.05
N LYS A 273 -27.64 8.66 -6.36
CA LYS A 273 -26.97 7.87 -7.40
C LYS A 273 -25.44 7.93 -7.30
N LYS A 274 -24.86 9.09 -6.98
CA LYS A 274 -23.41 9.24 -6.80
C LYS A 274 -22.94 8.55 -5.53
N ILE A 275 -23.65 8.76 -4.42
CA ILE A 275 -23.37 8.10 -3.14
C ILE A 275 -23.46 6.59 -3.32
N TRP A 276 -24.51 6.09 -3.96
CA TRP A 276 -24.66 4.66 -4.23
C TRP A 276 -23.50 4.10 -5.08
N ASN A 277 -23.03 4.85 -6.08
CA ASN A 277 -21.87 4.41 -6.87
C ASN A 277 -20.61 4.30 -6.03
N ILE A 278 -20.33 5.27 -5.15
CA ILE A 278 -19.20 5.22 -4.21
C ILE A 278 -19.31 3.97 -3.33
N VAL A 279 -20.45 3.77 -2.69
CA VAL A 279 -20.70 2.60 -1.83
C VAL A 279 -20.54 1.30 -2.60
N LYS A 280 -21.11 1.21 -3.80
CA LYS A 280 -21.04 -0.01 -4.66
C LYS A 280 -19.60 -0.37 -5.02
N VAL A 281 -18.78 0.61 -5.39
CA VAL A 281 -17.36 0.36 -5.73
C VAL A 281 -16.57 -0.03 -4.48
N SER A 282 -16.79 0.67 -3.37
CA SER A 282 -16.16 0.34 -2.08
C SER A 282 -16.51 -1.07 -1.61
N MET A 283 -17.77 -1.48 -1.74
CA MET A 283 -18.22 -2.83 -1.38
C MET A 283 -17.55 -3.90 -2.25
N LYS A 284 -17.39 -3.67 -3.55
CA LYS A 284 -16.70 -4.63 -4.42
C LYS A 284 -15.25 -4.87 -3.98
N GLU A 285 -14.50 -3.80 -3.71
CA GLU A 285 -13.13 -3.92 -3.20
C GLU A 285 -13.09 -4.57 -1.83
N SER A 286 -13.98 -4.18 -0.92
CA SER A 286 -14.06 -4.74 0.42
C SER A 286 -14.33 -6.24 0.40
N VAL A 287 -15.34 -6.67 -0.35
CA VAL A 287 -15.70 -8.09 -0.48
C VAL A 287 -14.55 -8.89 -1.09
N MET A 288 -13.88 -8.36 -2.10
CA MET A 288 -12.71 -9.01 -2.70
C MET A 288 -11.60 -9.23 -1.67
N ILE A 289 -11.24 -8.19 -0.90
CA ILE A 289 -10.19 -8.28 0.11
C ILE A 289 -10.60 -9.21 1.25
N MET A 290 -11.81 -9.10 1.76
CA MET A 290 -12.33 -9.97 2.81
C MET A 290 -12.32 -11.44 2.38
N PHE A 291 -12.69 -11.72 1.12
CA PHE A 291 -12.69 -13.07 0.59
C PHE A 291 -11.27 -13.62 0.41
N ILE A 292 -10.31 -12.78 0.00
CA ILE A 292 -8.88 -13.17 -0.03
C ILE A 292 -8.39 -13.50 1.38
N ILE A 293 -8.75 -12.71 2.40
CA ILE A 293 -8.37 -12.96 3.79
C ILE A 293 -8.91 -14.31 4.27
N ALA A 294 -10.20 -14.58 4.06
CA ALA A 294 -10.80 -15.85 4.45
C ALA A 294 -10.15 -17.06 3.76
N ALA A 295 -9.93 -16.96 2.45
CA ALA A 295 -9.26 -18.00 1.68
C ALA A 295 -7.82 -18.24 2.14
N SER A 296 -7.13 -17.16 2.54
CA SER A 296 -5.75 -17.26 3.02
C SER A 296 -5.67 -17.82 4.45
N TYR A 297 -6.65 -17.55 5.29
CA TYR A 297 -6.78 -18.24 6.59
C TYR A 297 -6.87 -19.75 6.41
N LEU A 298 -7.70 -20.18 5.46
CA LEU A 298 -7.80 -21.60 5.11
C LEU A 298 -6.48 -22.14 4.56
N PHE A 299 -5.80 -21.37 3.70
CA PHE A 299 -4.51 -21.76 3.15
C PHE A 299 -3.44 -21.89 4.23
N ALA A 300 -3.36 -20.90 5.15
CA ALA A 300 -2.45 -20.94 6.30
C ALA A 300 -2.73 -22.17 7.22
N PHE A 301 -4.01 -22.45 7.48
CA PHE A 301 -4.42 -23.64 8.21
C PHE A 301 -3.95 -24.92 7.50
N THR A 302 -4.17 -25.00 6.18
CA THR A 302 -3.73 -26.15 5.36
C THR A 302 -2.21 -26.37 5.46
N LEU A 303 -1.42 -25.30 5.30
CA LEU A 303 0.04 -25.37 5.42
C LEU A 303 0.49 -25.81 6.81
N SER A 304 -0.19 -25.34 7.85
CA SER A 304 0.11 -25.72 9.23
C SER A 304 -0.21 -27.19 9.51
N GLN A 305 -1.36 -27.68 9.05
CA GLN A 305 -1.77 -29.09 9.20
C GLN A 305 -0.80 -30.05 8.50
N LEU A 306 -0.31 -29.65 7.33
CA LEU A 306 0.67 -30.44 6.56
C LEU A 306 2.12 -30.26 7.06
N TYR A 307 2.34 -29.56 8.19
CA TYR A 307 3.66 -29.25 8.75
C TYR A 307 4.60 -28.48 7.78
N VAL A 308 4.06 -27.91 6.72
CA VAL A 308 4.81 -27.17 5.71
C VAL A 308 5.40 -25.89 6.30
N THR A 309 4.63 -25.16 7.08
CA THR A 309 5.07 -23.88 7.69
C THR A 309 6.30 -24.10 8.59
N GLN A 310 6.23 -25.09 9.47
CA GLN A 310 7.30 -25.39 10.43
C GLN A 310 8.59 -25.87 9.72
N SER A 311 8.43 -26.78 8.74
CA SER A 311 9.56 -27.33 8.00
C SER A 311 10.25 -26.32 7.11
N LEU A 312 9.47 -25.44 6.45
CA LEU A 312 10.04 -24.33 5.67
C LEU A 312 10.76 -23.33 6.57
N ALA A 313 10.16 -22.97 7.71
CA ALA A 313 10.78 -22.05 8.66
C ALA A 313 12.14 -22.60 9.13
N GLN A 314 12.19 -23.87 9.54
CA GLN A 314 13.44 -24.52 9.96
C GLN A 314 14.46 -24.56 8.82
N SER A 315 14.06 -25.00 7.63
CA SER A 315 14.95 -25.07 6.47
C SER A 315 15.50 -23.70 6.05
N MET A 316 14.71 -22.63 6.17
CA MET A 316 15.17 -21.27 5.88
C MET A 316 16.20 -20.79 6.91
N VAL A 317 16.01 -21.14 8.19
CA VAL A 317 16.98 -20.80 9.24
C VAL A 317 18.28 -21.60 9.05
N ASP A 318 18.17 -22.87 8.68
CA ASP A 318 19.31 -23.77 8.47
C ASP A 318 20.09 -23.44 7.16
N LEU A 319 19.45 -22.74 6.22
CA LEU A 319 20.04 -22.42 4.92
C LEU A 319 21.31 -21.57 5.03
N SER A 320 21.40 -20.70 6.03
CA SER A 320 22.57 -19.87 6.26
C SER A 320 22.69 -19.46 7.72
N SER A 321 23.90 -19.55 8.26
CA SER A 321 24.25 -18.99 9.57
C SER A 321 24.16 -17.46 9.61
N ASN A 322 24.07 -16.80 8.47
CA ASN A 322 23.94 -15.35 8.37
C ASN A 322 22.48 -14.98 8.07
N LYS A 323 21.81 -14.40 9.06
CA LYS A 323 20.41 -13.96 8.96
C LYS A 323 20.15 -13.00 7.79
N TRP A 324 21.13 -12.20 7.39
CA TRP A 324 20.98 -11.25 6.28
C TRP A 324 20.89 -11.94 4.91
N VAL A 325 21.55 -13.10 4.74
CA VAL A 325 21.43 -13.90 3.50
C VAL A 325 19.99 -14.40 3.36
N VAL A 326 19.42 -14.97 4.43
CA VAL A 326 18.03 -15.42 4.44
C VAL A 326 17.07 -14.26 4.18
N PHE A 327 17.30 -13.12 4.83
CA PHE A 327 16.52 -11.91 4.63
C PHE A 327 16.54 -11.41 3.17
N ILE A 328 17.71 -11.38 2.52
CA ILE A 328 17.83 -10.99 1.11
C ILE A 328 17.04 -11.97 0.22
N LEU A 329 17.13 -13.27 0.45
CA LEU A 329 16.39 -14.28 -0.32
C LEU A 329 14.87 -14.10 -0.15
N ILE A 330 14.40 -13.82 1.06
CA ILE A 330 13.00 -13.49 1.32
C ILE A 330 12.59 -12.24 0.52
N ASN A 331 13.39 -11.19 0.53
CA ASN A 331 13.06 -9.96 -0.21
C ASN A 331 13.05 -10.18 -1.73
N ILE A 332 13.95 -10.99 -2.28
CA ILE A 332 13.94 -11.37 -3.70
C ILE A 332 12.66 -12.16 -4.03
N PHE A 333 12.29 -13.13 -3.20
CA PHE A 333 11.07 -13.90 -3.36
C PHE A 333 9.83 -12.98 -3.32
N LEU A 334 9.75 -12.09 -2.35
CA LEU A 334 8.65 -11.13 -2.21
C LEU A 334 8.57 -10.18 -3.39
N LEU A 335 9.72 -9.72 -3.90
CA LEU A 335 9.77 -8.85 -5.07
C LEU A 335 9.21 -9.57 -6.31
N ILE A 336 9.62 -10.82 -6.53
CA ILE A 336 9.10 -11.65 -7.63
C ILE A 336 7.59 -11.86 -7.47
N ALA A 337 7.11 -12.21 -6.27
CA ALA A 337 5.69 -12.37 -6.00
C ALA A 337 4.90 -11.08 -6.24
N GLY A 338 5.46 -9.92 -5.82
CA GLY A 338 4.87 -8.60 -6.00
C GLY A 338 4.78 -8.13 -7.46
N PHE A 339 5.56 -8.71 -8.38
CA PHE A 339 5.41 -8.43 -9.81
C PHE A 339 4.10 -8.96 -10.39
N PHE A 340 3.53 -10.00 -9.81
CA PHE A 340 2.38 -10.72 -10.33
C PHE A 340 1.12 -10.53 -9.49
N LEU A 341 1.27 -10.35 -8.18
CA LEU A 341 0.17 -10.35 -7.23
C LEU A 341 0.06 -9.00 -6.50
N PRO A 342 -1.17 -8.56 -6.19
CA PRO A 342 -1.36 -7.36 -5.38
C PRO A 342 -0.83 -7.57 -3.94
N PRO A 343 -0.35 -6.49 -3.27
CA PRO A 343 0.26 -6.55 -1.94
C PRO A 343 -0.54 -7.32 -0.90
N VAL A 344 -1.86 -7.09 -0.85
CA VAL A 344 -2.76 -7.77 0.08
C VAL A 344 -2.69 -9.29 -0.07
N ALA A 345 -2.70 -9.79 -1.30
CA ALA A 345 -2.65 -11.22 -1.55
C ALA A 345 -1.31 -11.83 -1.12
N VAL A 346 -0.18 -11.17 -1.47
CA VAL A 346 1.15 -11.67 -1.08
C VAL A 346 1.29 -11.70 0.43
N ILE A 347 0.87 -10.63 1.14
CA ILE A 347 0.94 -10.58 2.60
C ILE A 347 0.20 -11.76 3.21
N VAL A 348 -1.06 -11.95 2.87
CA VAL A 348 -1.90 -12.94 3.53
C VAL A 348 -1.44 -14.37 3.22
N MET A 349 -0.94 -14.61 2.00
CA MET A 349 -0.40 -15.91 1.61
C MET A 349 0.92 -16.26 2.30
N THR A 350 1.79 -15.26 2.49
CA THR A 350 3.17 -15.51 2.94
C THR A 350 3.39 -15.28 4.42
N SER A 351 2.54 -14.48 5.09
CA SER A 351 2.72 -14.12 6.50
C SER A 351 2.80 -15.34 7.43
N ALA A 352 1.99 -16.37 7.17
CA ALA A 352 1.99 -17.60 7.97
C ALA A 352 3.35 -18.32 7.98
N ILE A 353 4.11 -18.19 6.88
CA ILE A 353 5.44 -18.79 6.73
C ILE A 353 6.52 -17.82 7.18
N LEU A 354 6.44 -16.58 6.72
CA LEU A 354 7.53 -15.62 6.91
C LEU A 354 7.62 -15.08 8.34
N LEU A 355 6.49 -14.92 9.05
CA LEU A 355 6.51 -14.39 10.41
C LEU A 355 7.34 -15.25 11.37
N PRO A 356 7.14 -16.60 11.45
CA PRO A 356 7.99 -17.45 12.25
C PRO A 356 9.48 -17.38 11.86
N VAL A 357 9.79 -17.34 10.57
CA VAL A 357 11.18 -17.21 10.08
C VAL A 357 11.82 -15.92 10.57
N ILE A 358 11.14 -14.80 10.35
CA ILE A 358 11.64 -13.45 10.71
C ILE A 358 11.88 -13.33 12.21
N THR A 359 10.96 -13.84 13.03
CA THR A 359 11.08 -13.80 14.49
C THR A 359 12.20 -14.71 14.99
N THR A 360 12.35 -15.92 14.43
CA THR A 360 13.45 -16.84 14.77
C THR A 360 14.82 -16.25 14.40
N LEU A 361 14.90 -15.50 13.29
CA LEU A 361 16.12 -14.78 12.89
C LEU A 361 16.40 -13.54 13.76
N GLY A 362 15.52 -13.20 14.68
CA GLY A 362 15.66 -12.05 15.58
C GLY A 362 15.42 -10.71 14.91
N PHE A 363 14.58 -10.66 13.87
CA PHE A 363 14.10 -9.42 13.29
C PHE A 363 12.78 -9.00 13.93
N ASP A 364 12.58 -7.69 14.09
CA ASP A 364 11.32 -7.11 14.58
C ASP A 364 10.22 -7.26 13.52
N PRO A 365 9.05 -7.85 13.84
CA PRO A 365 7.93 -8.02 12.90
C PRO A 365 7.36 -6.70 12.39
N TYR A 366 7.37 -5.64 13.20
CA TYR A 366 6.90 -4.31 12.80
C TYR A 366 7.85 -3.66 11.80
N TRP A 367 9.17 -3.79 12.04
CA TRP A 367 10.18 -3.35 11.10
C TRP A 367 10.06 -4.12 9.78
N PHE A 368 9.90 -5.44 9.85
CA PHE A 368 9.73 -6.28 8.67
C PHE A 368 8.47 -5.92 7.88
N ALA A 369 7.36 -5.57 8.55
CA ALA A 369 6.13 -5.12 7.89
C ALA A 369 6.37 -3.92 6.96
N ILE A 370 7.19 -2.97 7.38
CA ILE A 370 7.50 -1.78 6.59
C ILE A 370 8.40 -2.12 5.40
N VAL A 371 9.44 -2.92 5.63
CA VAL A 371 10.32 -3.40 4.54
C VAL A 371 9.51 -4.22 3.53
N PHE A 372 8.67 -5.13 4.00
CA PHE A 372 7.76 -5.91 3.18
C PHE A 372 6.84 -5.02 2.34
N THR A 373 6.24 -4.00 2.96
CA THR A 373 5.35 -3.05 2.28
C THR A 373 6.09 -2.30 1.18
N ILE A 374 7.28 -1.76 1.44
CA ILE A 374 8.09 -1.05 0.42
C ILE A 374 8.44 -2.01 -0.73
N ASN A 375 8.80 -3.25 -0.41
CA ASN A 375 9.11 -4.27 -1.42
C ASN A 375 7.91 -4.55 -2.34
N MET A 376 6.71 -4.69 -1.77
CA MET A 376 5.47 -4.85 -2.54
C MET A 376 5.18 -3.65 -3.43
N GLU A 377 5.44 -2.44 -2.94
CA GLU A 377 5.23 -1.22 -3.72
C GLU A 377 6.21 -1.11 -4.91
N ILE A 378 7.44 -1.61 -4.77
CA ILE A 378 8.35 -1.77 -5.93
C ILE A 378 7.69 -2.68 -6.98
N GLY A 379 7.06 -3.77 -6.56
CA GLY A 379 6.32 -4.68 -7.43
C GLY A 379 5.21 -3.99 -8.22
N LEU A 380 4.46 -3.06 -7.59
CA LEU A 380 3.37 -2.33 -8.24
C LEU A 380 3.81 -1.39 -9.38
N ILE A 381 5.07 -0.99 -9.42
CA ILE A 381 5.65 -0.14 -10.46
C ILE A 381 6.68 -0.88 -11.32
N THR A 382 6.73 -2.21 -11.22
CA THR A 382 7.68 -3.06 -11.96
C THR A 382 6.93 -4.05 -12.85
N PRO A 383 7.36 -4.24 -14.13
CA PRO A 383 6.82 -5.31 -14.98
C PRO A 383 7.06 -6.71 -14.36
N PRO A 384 6.26 -7.75 -14.72
CA PRO A 384 5.36 -7.81 -15.88
C PRO A 384 3.97 -7.20 -15.68
N VAL A 385 3.45 -7.18 -14.44
CA VAL A 385 2.11 -6.59 -14.21
C VAL A 385 2.22 -5.10 -13.91
N GLY A 386 2.85 -4.71 -12.79
CA GLY A 386 3.04 -3.30 -12.46
C GLY A 386 1.72 -2.52 -12.45
N LEU A 387 0.81 -2.82 -11.54
CA LEU A 387 -0.57 -2.31 -11.54
C LEU A 387 -0.66 -0.79 -11.72
N ASN A 388 0.21 -0.02 -11.04
CA ASN A 388 0.23 1.43 -11.17
C ASN A 388 0.60 1.89 -12.58
N LEU A 389 1.50 1.15 -13.27
CA LEU A 389 1.88 1.48 -14.64
C LEU A 389 0.69 1.36 -15.60
N TYR A 390 -0.15 0.33 -15.41
CA TYR A 390 -1.36 0.15 -16.22
C TYR A 390 -2.45 1.17 -15.90
N ILE A 391 -2.57 1.59 -14.65
CA ILE A 391 -3.49 2.68 -14.29
C ILE A 391 -3.08 3.97 -14.99
N ILE A 392 -1.78 4.29 -14.96
CA ILE A 392 -1.26 5.48 -15.64
C ILE A 392 -1.42 5.35 -17.16
N LYS A 393 -1.17 4.16 -17.72
CA LYS A 393 -1.43 3.90 -19.15
C LYS A 393 -2.90 4.12 -19.53
N GLY A 394 -3.83 3.77 -18.63
CA GLY A 394 -5.26 4.06 -18.80
C GLY A 394 -5.58 5.55 -18.80
N ILE A 395 -4.85 6.35 -18.01
CA ILE A 395 -5.01 7.81 -17.94
C ILE A 395 -4.35 8.50 -19.15
N THR A 396 -3.23 7.96 -19.63
CA THR A 396 -2.42 8.49 -20.74
C THR A 396 -2.27 7.47 -21.86
N PRO A 397 -3.32 7.22 -22.66
CA PRO A 397 -3.29 6.18 -23.70
C PRO A 397 -2.24 6.43 -24.82
N ASP A 398 -1.86 7.69 -24.99
CA ASP A 398 -0.86 8.17 -25.97
C ASP A 398 0.59 7.91 -25.53
N VAL A 399 0.86 7.72 -24.25
CA VAL A 399 2.21 7.43 -23.73
C VAL A 399 2.46 5.92 -23.76
N SER A 400 3.63 5.50 -24.24
CA SER A 400 3.99 4.06 -24.26
C SER A 400 4.26 3.54 -22.84
N LEU A 401 3.94 2.27 -22.59
CA LEU A 401 4.25 1.64 -21.29
C LEU A 401 5.75 1.66 -20.98
N SER A 402 6.59 1.59 -22.02
CA SER A 402 8.06 1.69 -21.88
C SER A 402 8.50 3.05 -21.36
N GLU A 403 7.86 4.14 -21.76
CA GLU A 403 8.16 5.48 -21.25
C GLU A 403 7.72 5.65 -19.81
N ILE A 404 6.53 5.16 -19.45
CA ILE A 404 6.05 5.14 -18.06
C ILE A 404 7.03 4.38 -17.17
N LEU A 405 7.47 3.21 -17.63
CA LEU A 405 8.45 2.38 -16.93
C LEU A 405 9.78 3.10 -16.76
N LYS A 406 10.34 3.68 -17.82
CA LYS A 406 11.61 4.44 -17.76
C LYS A 406 11.52 5.58 -16.74
N GLY A 407 10.38 6.25 -16.68
CA GLY A 407 10.11 7.29 -15.69
C GLY A 407 10.04 6.76 -14.25
N SER A 408 9.64 5.49 -14.05
CA SER A 408 9.50 4.86 -12.74
C SER A 408 10.81 4.28 -12.20
N ILE A 409 11.76 3.89 -13.07
CA ILE A 409 13.03 3.23 -12.69
C ILE A 409 13.81 4.00 -11.59
N PRO A 410 14.02 5.32 -11.68
CA PRO A 410 14.76 6.03 -10.63
C PRO A 410 14.09 5.91 -9.26
N PHE A 411 12.77 5.93 -9.22
CA PHE A 411 12.01 5.80 -7.98
C PHE A 411 12.06 4.38 -7.42
N MET A 412 12.10 3.35 -8.28
CA MET A 412 12.34 1.96 -7.86
C MET A 412 13.70 1.81 -7.17
N ILE A 413 14.74 2.43 -7.74
CA ILE A 413 16.09 2.43 -7.14
C ILE A 413 16.08 3.15 -5.79
N ILE A 414 15.35 4.27 -5.68
CA ILE A 414 15.21 5.01 -4.42
C ILE A 414 14.49 4.17 -3.37
N MET A 415 13.45 3.43 -3.74
CA MET A 415 12.74 2.53 -2.82
C MET A 415 13.64 1.37 -2.37
N ALA A 416 14.42 0.78 -3.28
CA ALA A 416 15.41 -0.23 -2.91
C ALA A 416 16.48 0.33 -1.97
N LEU A 417 16.94 1.56 -2.22
CA LEU A 417 17.87 2.28 -1.32
C LEU A 417 17.20 2.55 0.05
N ALA A 418 15.92 2.91 0.07
CA ALA A 418 15.18 3.09 1.32
C ALA A 418 15.15 1.79 2.15
N ILE A 419 14.92 0.63 1.53
CA ILE A 419 15.02 -0.67 2.22
C ILE A 419 16.43 -0.84 2.84
N VAL A 420 17.49 -0.56 2.10
CA VAL A 420 18.86 -0.65 2.61
C VAL A 420 19.08 0.29 3.80
N ILE A 421 18.58 1.54 3.72
CA ILE A 421 18.65 2.50 4.83
C ILE A 421 17.92 1.95 6.07
N LEU A 422 16.74 1.38 5.91
CA LEU A 422 15.99 0.77 7.01
C LEU A 422 16.65 -0.48 7.59
N CYS A 423 17.44 -1.20 6.80
CA CYS A 423 18.26 -2.33 7.30
C CYS A 423 19.44 -1.84 8.14
N ILE A 424 20.05 -0.70 7.78
CA ILE A 424 21.18 -0.12 8.52
C ILE A 424 20.69 0.62 9.78
N PHE A 425 19.54 1.28 9.68
CA PHE A 425 18.95 2.12 10.73
C PHE A 425 17.50 1.67 11.03
N PRO A 426 17.30 0.51 11.67
CA PRO A 426 15.97 0.00 11.98
C PRO A 426 15.17 0.92 12.91
N GLU A 427 15.85 1.76 13.69
CA GLU A 427 15.24 2.75 14.58
C GLU A 427 14.37 3.77 13.83
N ILE A 428 14.59 3.99 12.54
CA ILE A 428 13.73 4.85 11.72
C ILE A 428 12.29 4.36 11.74
N VAL A 429 12.10 3.04 11.82
CA VAL A 429 10.78 2.40 11.90
C VAL A 429 10.26 2.35 13.33
N THR A 430 11.10 1.98 14.29
CA THR A 430 10.67 1.63 15.65
C THR A 430 10.69 2.82 16.63
N TRP A 431 11.47 3.87 16.36
CA TRP A 431 11.62 5.01 17.26
C TRP A 431 10.30 5.70 17.63
N LEU A 432 9.46 5.99 16.65
CA LEU A 432 8.21 6.71 16.89
C LEU A 432 7.18 5.86 17.66
N PRO A 433 6.90 4.61 17.28
CA PRO A 433 6.02 3.76 18.06
C PRO A 433 6.54 3.46 19.47
N ASP A 434 7.85 3.25 19.64
CA ASP A 434 8.44 3.02 20.95
C ASP A 434 8.31 4.23 21.88
N LYS A 435 8.40 5.44 21.31
CA LYS A 435 8.22 6.68 22.07
C LYS A 435 6.78 6.94 22.50
N ILE A 436 5.80 6.56 21.66
CA ILE A 436 4.37 6.84 21.90
C ILE A 436 3.70 5.71 22.68
N MET A 437 3.96 4.46 22.33
CA MET A 437 3.27 3.28 22.87
C MET A 437 4.16 2.42 23.79
N GLY A 438 5.41 2.81 24.02
CA GLY A 438 6.40 1.99 24.71
C GLY A 438 7.01 0.91 23.80
N LYS A 439 8.08 0.26 24.28
CA LYS A 439 8.72 -0.83 23.54
C LYS A 439 7.78 -2.01 23.37
N ALA A 440 7.85 -2.68 22.21
CA ALA A 440 7.11 -3.91 22.00
C ALA A 440 7.57 -4.98 23.02
N LEU A 441 6.63 -5.59 23.70
CA LEU A 441 6.94 -6.69 24.61
C LEU A 441 7.35 -7.91 23.80
N GLY A 442 8.58 -8.38 24.00
CA GLY A 442 9.08 -9.63 23.43
C GLY A 442 9.94 -9.53 22.16
N TYR A 443 10.38 -8.31 21.75
CA TYR A 443 11.30 -8.13 20.59
C TYR A 443 12.44 -7.20 20.94
#